data_c7364f7684de306a2b20814d4916a26a
#
_entry.id   c7364f7684de306a2b20814d4916a26a
#
_cell.length_a   1.000
_cell.length_b   1.000
_cell.length_c   1.000
_cell.angle_alpha   90.00
_cell.angle_beta   90.00
_cell.angle_gamma   90.00
#
_symmetry.space_group_name_H-M   'P 1'
#
loop_
_entity.id
_entity.type
_entity.pdbx_description
1 polymer ?
#
loop_
_entity_poly.entity_id
_entity_poly.type
_entity_poly.pdbx_seq_one_letter_code
_entity_poly.pdbx_strand_id
1 'polypeptide(L)'
;MIATFTVTEERKKSYNFSDAYFKDGVRLLVKKDAGFKSLKDLDGKKIGVAQSSTSKKAIQEQADKVGAKITFMEFATYPEIKTALDSGRVDCFSVDGAILLGYLDDATTILADSFSPQDYGVASKKGNDGLAKIVNETIAELQKSGELEKMIKKWEIK
;
A
#
# COMPACT_ATOMS: atom_id res chain seq x y z
N MET A 1 10.53 14.04 0.84
CA MET A 1 9.72 13.09 1.60
C MET A 1 10.11 11.70 1.17
N ILE A 2 10.52 10.85 2.10
CA ILE A 2 10.76 9.42 1.92
C ILE A 2 9.70 8.70 2.75
N ALA A 3 8.80 7.97 2.11
CA ALA A 3 7.69 7.25 2.75
C ALA A 3 7.08 6.28 1.74
N THR A 4 6.04 5.55 2.15
CA THR A 4 5.20 4.74 1.26
C THR A 4 4.33 5.62 0.35
N PHE A 5 4.98 6.51 -0.42
CA PHE A 5 4.32 7.47 -1.29
C PHE A 5 4.45 7.01 -2.74
N THR A 6 3.38 6.43 -3.25
CA THR A 6 3.32 5.86 -4.59
C THR A 6 3.52 6.91 -5.66
N VAL A 7 4.39 6.61 -6.59
CA VAL A 7 4.59 7.40 -7.82
C VAL A 7 3.37 7.23 -8.72
N THR A 8 2.65 8.31 -8.99
CA THR A 8 1.54 8.34 -9.93
C THR A 8 1.66 9.52 -10.87
N GLU A 9 1.10 9.43 -12.08
CA GLU A 9 1.13 10.54 -13.05
C GLU A 9 0.44 11.79 -12.50
N GLU A 10 -0.60 11.63 -11.68
CA GLU A 10 -1.26 12.77 -11.04
C GLU A 10 -0.33 13.46 -10.04
N ARG A 11 0.35 12.69 -9.18
CA ARG A 11 1.28 13.22 -8.19
C ARG A 11 2.52 13.86 -8.84
N LYS A 12 2.98 13.34 -9.97
CA LYS A 12 4.08 13.94 -10.76
C LYS A 12 3.81 15.35 -11.23
N LYS A 13 2.54 15.77 -11.34
CA LYS A 13 2.20 17.16 -11.68
C LYS A 13 2.64 18.14 -10.59
N SER A 14 2.60 17.74 -9.32
CA SER A 14 2.87 18.55 -8.14
C SER A 14 4.22 18.32 -7.50
N TYR A 15 4.84 17.15 -7.73
CA TYR A 15 6.10 16.76 -7.10
C TYR A 15 7.10 16.26 -8.14
N ASN A 16 8.41 16.43 -7.84
CA ASN A 16 9.44 15.63 -8.45
C ASN A 16 9.53 14.31 -7.70
N PHE A 17 9.63 13.19 -8.42
CA PHE A 17 9.89 11.87 -7.86
C PHE A 17 11.25 11.35 -8.29
N SER A 18 11.88 10.60 -7.41
CA SER A 18 13.02 9.76 -7.77
C SER A 18 12.56 8.54 -8.57
N ASP A 19 13.52 7.79 -9.08
CA ASP A 19 13.30 6.41 -9.48
C ASP A 19 12.75 5.60 -8.30
N ALA A 20 12.01 4.54 -8.60
CA ALA A 20 11.42 3.71 -7.57
C ALA A 20 12.51 2.97 -6.78
N TYR A 21 12.49 3.10 -5.46
CA TYR A 21 13.39 2.37 -4.56
C TYR A 21 12.77 1.09 -3.99
N PHE A 22 11.45 0.96 -4.03
CA PHE A 22 10.72 -0.23 -3.59
C PHE A 22 9.45 -0.41 -4.42
N LYS A 23 9.07 -1.67 -4.63
CA LYS A 23 7.80 -2.04 -5.27
C LYS A 23 6.96 -2.84 -4.29
N ASP A 24 5.75 -2.40 -4.08
CA ASP A 24 4.75 -3.03 -3.25
C ASP A 24 3.49 -3.35 -4.06
N GLY A 25 2.44 -3.76 -3.39
CA GLY A 25 1.11 -3.94 -3.96
C GLY A 25 0.04 -3.73 -2.90
N VAL A 26 -1.12 -3.28 -3.32
CA VAL A 26 -2.28 -3.19 -2.44
C VAL A 26 -2.69 -4.60 -2.02
N ARG A 27 -2.86 -4.81 -0.70
CA ARG A 27 -3.24 -6.09 -0.10
C ARG A 27 -4.43 -5.94 0.84
N LEU A 28 -4.87 -7.05 1.38
CA LEU A 28 -6.07 -7.19 2.18
C LEU A 28 -5.71 -7.81 3.54
N LEU A 29 -5.96 -7.10 4.64
CA LEU A 29 -5.87 -7.59 6.01
C LEU A 29 -7.26 -7.93 6.51
N VAL A 30 -7.46 -9.16 6.96
CA VAL A 30 -8.74 -9.68 7.45
C VAL A 30 -8.56 -10.39 8.78
N LYS A 31 -9.65 -10.61 9.52
CA LYS A 31 -9.63 -11.48 10.70
C LYS A 31 -9.45 -12.94 10.28
N LYS A 32 -8.63 -13.70 10.99
CA LYS A 32 -8.37 -15.12 10.71
C LYS A 32 -9.64 -15.98 10.82
N ASP A 33 -10.49 -15.67 11.79
CA ASP A 33 -11.75 -16.38 12.05
C ASP A 33 -12.84 -16.10 11.02
N ALA A 34 -12.71 -15.05 10.21
CA ALA A 34 -13.65 -14.75 9.13
C ALA A 34 -13.54 -15.71 7.93
N GLY A 35 -12.42 -16.44 7.80
CA GLY A 35 -12.24 -17.48 6.81
C GLY A 35 -12.08 -17.00 5.36
N PHE A 36 -11.96 -15.69 5.12
CA PHE A 36 -11.72 -15.13 3.78
C PHE A 36 -10.34 -15.53 3.26
N LYS A 37 -10.25 -15.85 1.96
CA LYS A 37 -9.01 -16.29 1.29
C LYS A 37 -8.65 -15.41 0.10
N SER A 38 -9.62 -14.68 -0.44
CA SER A 38 -9.46 -13.86 -1.66
C SER A 38 -10.40 -12.66 -1.64
N LEU A 39 -10.17 -11.71 -2.55
CA LEU A 39 -11.08 -10.58 -2.77
C LEU A 39 -12.51 -11.03 -3.11
N LYS A 40 -12.66 -12.15 -3.79
CA LYS A 40 -13.97 -12.68 -4.16
C LYS A 40 -14.83 -13.05 -2.95
N ASP A 41 -14.21 -13.52 -1.86
CA ASP A 41 -14.92 -13.89 -0.62
C ASP A 41 -15.44 -12.63 0.13
N LEU A 42 -14.98 -11.46 -0.26
CA LEU A 42 -15.42 -10.17 0.28
C LEU A 42 -16.63 -9.59 -0.48
N ASP A 43 -17.30 -10.35 -1.35
CA ASP A 43 -18.54 -9.92 -2.00
C ASP A 43 -19.60 -9.51 -0.96
N GLY A 44 -20.21 -8.33 -1.14
CA GLY A 44 -21.17 -7.75 -0.20
C GLY A 44 -20.55 -7.22 1.11
N LYS A 45 -19.23 -7.25 1.26
CA LYS A 45 -18.51 -6.86 2.49
C LYS A 45 -18.05 -5.40 2.48
N LYS A 46 -17.63 -4.95 3.66
CA LYS A 46 -17.12 -3.59 3.88
C LYS A 46 -15.61 -3.60 3.95
N ILE A 47 -14.96 -2.80 3.09
CA ILE A 47 -13.51 -2.63 3.10
C ILE A 47 -13.17 -1.22 3.57
N GLY A 48 -12.35 -1.13 4.64
CA GLY A 48 -11.79 0.12 5.14
C GLY A 48 -10.56 0.52 4.33
N VAL A 49 -10.53 1.77 3.88
CA VAL A 49 -9.41 2.37 3.12
C VAL A 49 -9.11 3.77 3.64
N ALA A 50 -7.88 4.24 3.44
CA ALA A 50 -7.55 5.63 3.76
C ALA A 50 -8.07 6.58 2.67
N GLN A 51 -8.47 7.77 3.09
CA GLN A 51 -8.87 8.86 2.19
C GLN A 51 -7.71 9.20 1.23
N SER A 52 -8.06 9.49 -0.02
CA SER A 52 -7.08 9.88 -1.06
C SER A 52 -5.97 8.85 -1.32
N SER A 53 -6.14 7.60 -0.87
CA SER A 53 -5.20 6.51 -1.15
C SER A 53 -5.45 5.89 -2.52
N THR A 54 -4.44 5.19 -3.04
CA THR A 54 -4.55 4.42 -4.29
C THR A 54 -5.36 3.13 -4.10
N SER A 55 -5.52 2.67 -2.86
CA SER A 55 -6.09 1.37 -2.51
C SER A 55 -7.55 1.23 -2.96
N LYS A 56 -8.39 2.25 -2.73
CA LYS A 56 -9.80 2.20 -3.13
C LYS A 56 -9.96 1.91 -4.62
N LYS A 57 -9.24 2.66 -5.47
CA LYS A 57 -9.29 2.48 -6.91
C LYS A 57 -8.77 1.10 -7.33
N ALA A 58 -7.64 0.67 -6.77
CA ALA A 58 -7.03 -0.62 -7.06
C ALA A 58 -7.98 -1.78 -6.73
N ILE A 59 -8.63 -1.74 -5.56
CA ILE A 59 -9.58 -2.78 -5.15
C ILE A 59 -10.85 -2.73 -5.98
N GLN A 60 -11.39 -1.54 -6.29
CA GLN A 60 -12.59 -1.42 -7.12
C GLN A 60 -12.37 -2.04 -8.50
N GLU A 61 -11.26 -1.73 -9.16
CA GLU A 61 -10.92 -2.29 -10.47
C GLU A 61 -10.81 -3.84 -10.45
N GLN A 62 -10.34 -4.42 -9.35
CA GLN A 62 -10.26 -5.87 -9.23
C GLN A 62 -11.61 -6.49 -8.82
N ALA A 63 -12.37 -5.83 -7.96
CA ALA A 63 -13.72 -6.25 -7.58
C ALA A 63 -14.63 -6.34 -8.80
N ASP A 64 -14.57 -5.34 -9.68
CA ASP A 64 -15.33 -5.32 -10.94
C ASP A 64 -14.96 -6.50 -11.85
N LYS A 65 -13.67 -6.87 -11.93
CA LYS A 65 -13.20 -8.01 -12.73
C LYS A 65 -13.68 -9.36 -12.22
N VAL A 66 -13.80 -9.52 -10.90
CA VAL A 66 -14.25 -10.77 -10.27
C VAL A 66 -15.76 -10.79 -9.97
N GLY A 67 -16.47 -9.68 -10.27
CA GLY A 67 -17.90 -9.53 -10.06
C GLY A 67 -18.31 -9.38 -8.59
N ALA A 68 -17.39 -8.92 -7.72
CA ALA A 68 -17.65 -8.69 -6.31
C ALA A 68 -18.17 -7.26 -6.06
N LYS A 69 -19.19 -7.12 -5.23
CA LYS A 69 -19.74 -5.83 -4.81
C LYS A 69 -19.15 -5.43 -3.47
N ILE A 70 -18.31 -4.40 -3.47
CA ILE A 70 -17.61 -3.92 -2.27
C ILE A 70 -18.22 -2.60 -1.79
N THR A 71 -18.43 -2.50 -0.49
CA THR A 71 -18.77 -1.22 0.17
C THR A 71 -17.50 -0.64 0.80
N PHE A 72 -17.04 0.52 0.31
CA PHE A 72 -15.87 1.16 0.88
C PHE A 72 -16.25 2.08 2.04
N MET A 73 -15.47 2.01 3.12
CA MET A 73 -15.50 2.98 4.22
C MET A 73 -14.16 3.71 4.25
N GLU A 74 -14.20 5.03 4.14
CA GLU A 74 -13.00 5.87 4.12
C GLU A 74 -12.72 6.45 5.50
N PHE A 75 -11.44 6.39 5.90
CA PHE A 75 -10.95 6.88 7.19
C PHE A 75 -9.80 7.86 6.98
N ALA A 76 -9.58 8.72 7.97
CA ALA A 76 -8.49 9.69 7.92
C ALA A 76 -7.12 9.02 8.16
N THR A 77 -7.07 8.00 9.01
CA THR A 77 -5.82 7.35 9.43
C THR A 77 -5.90 5.83 9.39
N TYR A 78 -4.76 5.17 9.24
CA TYR A 78 -4.66 3.70 9.28
C TYR A 78 -5.03 3.09 10.66
N PRO A 79 -4.64 3.67 11.81
CA PRO A 79 -5.11 3.19 13.11
C PRO A 79 -6.64 3.14 13.26
N GLU A 80 -7.35 4.12 12.69
CA GLU A 80 -8.82 4.10 12.67
C GLU A 80 -9.38 2.93 11.87
N ILE A 81 -8.74 2.58 10.73
CA ILE A 81 -9.15 1.43 9.92
C ILE A 81 -8.91 0.13 10.70
N LYS A 82 -7.75 0.00 11.37
CA LYS A 82 -7.45 -1.18 12.20
C LYS A 82 -8.48 -1.33 13.32
N THR A 83 -8.80 -0.24 14.03
CA THR A 83 -9.84 -0.24 15.06
C THR A 83 -11.21 -0.63 14.49
N ALA A 84 -11.55 -0.17 13.29
CA ALA A 84 -12.79 -0.54 12.62
C ALA A 84 -12.82 -2.03 12.23
N LEU A 85 -11.69 -2.61 11.82
CA LEU A 85 -11.56 -4.04 11.57
C LEU A 85 -11.71 -4.85 12.86
N ASP A 86 -11.03 -4.46 13.92
CA ASP A 86 -11.06 -5.16 15.21
C ASP A 86 -12.46 -5.18 15.83
N SER A 87 -13.17 -4.06 15.72
CA SER A 87 -14.57 -3.94 16.20
C SER A 87 -15.61 -4.55 15.25
N GLY A 88 -15.22 -5.06 14.07
CA GLY A 88 -16.15 -5.61 13.09
C GLY A 88 -16.98 -4.56 12.34
N ARG A 89 -16.60 -3.28 12.40
CA ARG A 89 -17.24 -2.20 11.64
C ARG A 89 -16.93 -2.30 10.15
N VAL A 90 -15.73 -2.82 9.80
CA VAL A 90 -15.34 -3.26 8.46
C VAL A 90 -14.90 -4.73 8.51
N ASP A 91 -15.01 -5.43 7.39
CA ASP A 91 -14.62 -6.83 7.25
C ASP A 91 -13.16 -6.99 6.82
N CYS A 92 -12.59 -5.96 6.21
CA CYS A 92 -11.24 -5.94 5.66
C CYS A 92 -10.64 -4.55 5.77
N PHE A 93 -9.33 -4.48 6.03
CA PHE A 93 -8.50 -3.30 5.92
C PHE A 93 -7.61 -3.43 4.68
N SER A 94 -7.68 -2.49 3.74
CA SER A 94 -6.89 -2.52 2.51
C SER A 94 -5.96 -1.32 2.40
N VAL A 95 -4.69 -1.62 2.23
CA VAL A 95 -3.61 -0.67 1.92
C VAL A 95 -2.40 -1.46 1.38
N ASP A 96 -1.31 -0.79 1.09
CA ASP A 96 -0.06 -1.39 0.61
C ASP A 96 0.47 -2.42 1.63
N GLY A 97 1.02 -3.52 1.13
CA GLY A 97 1.43 -4.66 1.95
C GLY A 97 2.43 -4.33 3.03
N ALA A 98 3.43 -3.50 2.73
CA ALA A 98 4.44 -3.06 3.70
C ALA A 98 3.83 -2.29 4.89
N ILE A 99 2.74 -1.54 4.65
CA ILE A 99 2.00 -0.85 5.72
C ILE A 99 1.22 -1.86 6.57
N LEU A 100 0.55 -2.84 5.92
CA LEU A 100 -0.23 -3.86 6.63
C LEU A 100 0.61 -4.70 7.59
N LEU A 101 1.88 -4.94 7.28
CA LEU A 101 2.79 -5.66 8.17
C LEU A 101 2.89 -5.00 9.56
N GLY A 102 2.81 -3.66 9.63
CA GLY A 102 2.80 -2.92 10.90
C GLY A 102 1.49 -3.04 11.69
N TYR A 103 0.43 -3.59 11.11
CA TYR A 103 -0.89 -3.80 11.74
C TYR A 103 -1.26 -5.26 11.92
N LEU A 104 -0.38 -6.17 11.47
CA LEU A 104 -0.57 -7.61 11.63
C LEU A 104 -0.43 -8.02 13.09
N ASP A 105 -1.35 -8.83 13.58
CA ASP A 105 -1.36 -9.39 14.92
C ASP A 105 -1.82 -10.86 14.91
N ASP A 106 -1.96 -11.46 16.10
CA ASP A 106 -2.34 -12.86 16.24
C ASP A 106 -3.76 -13.16 15.73
N ALA A 107 -4.65 -12.16 15.69
CA ALA A 107 -6.05 -12.33 15.29
C ALA A 107 -6.26 -12.08 13.79
N THR A 108 -5.29 -11.50 13.08
CA THR A 108 -5.42 -11.06 11.69
C THR A 108 -4.46 -11.77 10.74
N THR A 109 -4.77 -11.75 9.46
CA THR A 109 -3.93 -12.29 8.39
C THR A 109 -4.01 -11.43 7.14
N ILE A 110 -2.89 -11.32 6.43
CA ILE A 110 -2.84 -10.68 5.12
C ILE A 110 -3.10 -11.75 4.06
N LEU A 111 -4.08 -11.50 3.19
CA LEU A 111 -4.39 -12.42 2.10
C LEU A 111 -3.24 -12.46 1.07
N ALA A 112 -3.16 -13.58 0.35
CA ALA A 112 -2.11 -13.78 -0.66
C ALA A 112 -2.25 -12.84 -1.87
N ASP A 113 -3.48 -12.37 -2.14
CA ASP A 113 -3.77 -11.47 -3.24
C ASP A 113 -3.00 -10.15 -3.11
N SER A 114 -2.40 -9.72 -4.23
CA SER A 114 -1.72 -8.43 -4.35
C SER A 114 -2.19 -7.74 -5.63
N PHE A 115 -2.58 -6.49 -5.52
CA PHE A 115 -3.20 -5.74 -6.61
C PHE A 115 -2.42 -4.45 -6.87
N SER A 116 -2.46 -4.00 -8.12
CA SER A 116 -1.96 -2.69 -8.55
C SER A 116 -0.56 -2.38 -8.00
N PRO A 117 0.51 -2.74 -8.70
CA PRO A 117 1.87 -2.47 -8.25
C PRO A 117 2.03 -1.02 -7.78
N GLN A 118 2.65 -0.83 -6.62
CA GLN A 118 2.87 0.45 -5.98
C GLN A 118 4.37 0.75 -5.99
N ASP A 119 4.83 1.58 -6.91
CA ASP A 119 6.21 2.02 -6.97
C ASP A 119 6.42 3.18 -5.99
N TYR A 120 7.29 3.02 -4.98
CA TYR A 120 7.63 4.08 -4.04
C TYR A 120 8.83 4.87 -4.52
N GLY A 121 8.66 6.18 -4.62
CA GLY A 121 9.71 7.12 -4.94
C GLY A 121 9.89 8.18 -3.87
N VAL A 122 11.07 8.74 -3.79
CA VAL A 122 11.33 9.91 -2.94
C VAL A 122 10.74 11.14 -3.61
N ALA A 123 9.83 11.83 -2.92
CA ALA A 123 9.20 13.03 -3.44
C ALA A 123 9.91 14.30 -2.94
N SER A 124 10.17 15.22 -3.84
CA SER A 124 10.68 16.55 -3.56
C SER A 124 9.77 17.64 -4.15
N LYS A 125 9.97 18.89 -3.74
CA LYS A 125 9.25 20.02 -4.29
C LYS A 125 9.49 20.10 -5.81
N LYS A 126 8.45 20.37 -6.56
CA LYS A 126 8.53 20.55 -8.02
C LYS A 126 9.53 21.67 -8.36
N GLY A 127 10.40 21.39 -9.33
CA GLY A 127 11.47 22.32 -9.74
C GLY A 127 12.76 22.22 -8.91
N ASN A 128 12.83 21.37 -7.87
CA ASN A 128 14.08 21.10 -7.16
C ASN A 128 14.85 19.94 -7.82
N ASP A 129 15.35 20.18 -9.03
CA ASP A 129 15.96 19.15 -9.86
C ASP A 129 17.34 18.73 -9.33
N GLY A 130 18.05 19.65 -8.67
CA GLY A 130 19.33 19.32 -8.02
C GLY A 130 19.19 18.27 -6.94
N LEU A 131 18.18 18.40 -6.07
CA LEU A 131 17.90 17.39 -5.05
C LEU A 131 17.44 16.07 -5.67
N ALA A 132 16.58 16.13 -6.67
CA ALA A 132 16.09 14.92 -7.36
C ALA A 132 17.25 14.13 -7.97
N LYS A 133 18.24 14.81 -8.57
CA LYS A 133 19.44 14.18 -9.13
C LYS A 133 20.27 13.47 -8.07
N ILE A 134 20.59 14.15 -6.96
CA ILE A 134 21.36 13.56 -5.86
C ILE A 134 20.65 12.32 -5.29
N VAL A 135 19.34 12.40 -5.10
CA VAL A 135 18.55 11.29 -4.60
C VAL A 135 18.57 10.09 -5.55
N ASN A 136 18.44 10.31 -6.86
CA ASN A 136 18.52 9.25 -7.85
C ASN A 136 19.89 8.58 -7.90
N GLU A 137 20.97 9.38 -7.85
CA GLU A 137 22.34 8.86 -7.80
C GLU A 137 22.53 7.97 -6.55
N THR A 138 22.07 8.43 -5.38
CA THR A 138 22.15 7.66 -4.12
C THR A 138 21.34 6.37 -4.20
N ILE A 139 20.11 6.39 -4.73
CA ILE A 139 19.30 5.19 -4.88
C ILE A 139 20.00 4.19 -5.82
N ALA A 140 20.54 4.67 -6.94
CA ALA A 140 21.25 3.81 -7.89
C ALA A 140 22.50 3.16 -7.26
N GLU A 141 23.25 3.89 -6.43
CA GLU A 141 24.38 3.35 -5.67
C GLU A 141 23.96 2.29 -4.67
N LEU A 142 22.90 2.55 -3.90
CA LEU A 142 22.35 1.59 -2.92
C LEU A 142 21.83 0.31 -3.59
N GLN A 143 21.22 0.43 -4.76
CA GLN A 143 20.80 -0.73 -5.56
C GLN A 143 22.00 -1.52 -6.08
N LYS A 144 22.98 -0.83 -6.67
CA LYS A 144 24.18 -1.46 -7.25
C LYS A 144 25.05 -2.14 -6.20
N SER A 145 25.18 -1.56 -5.00
CA SER A 145 25.94 -2.14 -3.89
C SER A 145 25.20 -3.28 -3.17
N GLY A 146 23.90 -3.48 -3.42
CA GLY A 146 23.05 -4.43 -2.71
C GLY A 146 22.65 -3.98 -1.30
N GLU A 147 23.01 -2.78 -0.88
CA GLU A 147 22.65 -2.25 0.46
C GLU A 147 21.13 -2.04 0.58
N LEU A 148 20.45 -1.61 -0.49
CA LEU A 148 18.99 -1.47 -0.48
C LEU A 148 18.31 -2.82 -0.22
N GLU A 149 18.77 -3.89 -0.86
CA GLU A 149 18.25 -5.24 -0.64
C GLU A 149 18.49 -5.75 0.78
N LYS A 150 19.66 -5.46 1.36
CA LYS A 150 19.96 -5.78 2.76
C LYS A 150 19.01 -5.06 3.72
N MET A 151 18.71 -3.77 3.48
CA MET A 151 17.73 -3.02 4.28
C MET A 151 16.34 -3.65 4.20
N ILE A 152 15.86 -3.98 3.00
CA ILE A 152 14.56 -4.63 2.78
C ILE A 152 14.48 -5.96 3.55
N LYS A 153 15.51 -6.80 3.46
CA LYS A 153 15.60 -8.07 4.19
C LYS A 153 15.65 -7.89 5.71
N LYS A 154 16.43 -6.89 6.18
CA LYS A 154 16.53 -6.58 7.62
C LYS A 154 15.19 -6.24 8.25
N TRP A 155 14.31 -5.58 7.51
CA TRP A 155 13.00 -5.16 7.98
C TRP A 155 11.88 -6.13 7.59
N GLU A 156 12.24 -7.29 7.00
CA GLU A 156 11.30 -8.35 6.57
C GLU A 156 10.15 -7.85 5.67
N ILE A 157 10.40 -6.77 4.93
CA ILE A 157 9.44 -6.22 3.98
C ILE A 157 9.40 -7.14 2.75
N LYS A 158 8.21 -7.67 2.44
CA LYS A 158 8.00 -8.67 1.36
C LYS A 158 7.03 -8.13 0.32
#